data_b675336602cc25da16a3fb095ee0be3b
#
_entry.id   b675336602cc25da16a3fb095ee0be3b
#
_cell.length_a   1.000
_cell.length_b   1.000
_cell.length_c   1.000
_cell.angle_alpha   90.00
_cell.angle_beta   90.00
_cell.angle_gamma   90.00
#
_symmetry.space_group_name_H-M   'P 1'
#
loop_
_entity.id
_entity.type
_entity.pdbx_description
1 polymer ?
#
loop_
_entity_poly.entity_id
_entity_poly.type
_entity_poly.pdbx_seq_one_letter_code
_entity_poly.pdbx_strand_id
1 'polypeptide(L)'
;MKIKNIEIYWLGHAGFKIIINNKIIYIDPYQIKTKDKADYILITHDHYDHLSFDDIKKIVKDGTTFIVTPGCQSTLMRLNNKIDIKIAIPKAKFDFKDFSVECIEAYNLEKRFHQKVHDWVGYLISTKEITIYHAGDTDVIPEQEALKKYSKNLIMLLPVGGTYTMNWEEAAQLAKRIKPYLAIPMHYGKIVGDKNDALNFVRELEKENIKAVILEEE
;
A
#
# COMPACT_ATOMS: atom_id res chain seq x y z
N MET A 1 -0.36 12.31 8.64
CA MET A 1 -0.92 11.83 9.94
C MET A 1 0.19 11.20 10.77
N LYS A 2 0.23 11.45 12.09
CA LYS A 2 1.21 10.85 12.99
C LYS A 2 0.54 9.90 13.98
N ILE A 3 1.06 8.68 14.10
CA ILE A 3 0.60 7.67 15.06
C ILE A 3 1.85 7.07 15.71
N LYS A 4 2.02 7.28 17.03
CA LYS A 4 3.22 6.88 17.77
C LYS A 4 4.49 7.42 17.11
N ASN A 5 5.40 6.54 16.71
CA ASN A 5 6.67 6.87 16.03
C ASN A 5 6.61 6.75 14.50
N ILE A 6 5.40 6.66 13.93
CA ILE A 6 5.18 6.53 12.48
C ILE A 6 4.45 7.76 11.97
N GLU A 7 4.87 8.28 10.83
CA GLU A 7 4.15 9.30 10.06
C GLU A 7 3.69 8.70 8.74
N ILE A 8 2.42 8.93 8.38
CA ILE A 8 1.79 8.42 7.17
C ILE A 8 1.24 9.60 6.37
N TYR A 9 1.65 9.69 5.12
CA TYR A 9 1.21 10.69 4.15
C TYR A 9 0.62 9.98 2.95
N TRP A 10 -0.56 10.40 2.52
CA TRP A 10 -1.16 9.92 1.29
C TRP A 10 -0.70 10.82 0.12
N LEU A 11 -0.21 10.22 -0.94
CA LEU A 11 0.32 10.92 -2.10
C LEU A 11 -0.68 10.96 -3.27
N GLY A 12 -1.92 10.55 -3.00
CA GLY A 12 -2.94 10.33 -4.00
C GLY A 12 -2.91 8.90 -4.54
N HIS A 13 -4.03 8.46 -5.13
CA HIS A 13 -4.22 7.12 -5.68
C HIS A 13 -3.87 6.02 -4.67
N ALA A 14 -2.98 5.09 -5.03
CA ALA A 14 -2.43 4.07 -4.11
C ALA A 14 -1.13 4.50 -3.44
N GLY A 15 -0.64 5.72 -3.70
CA GLY A 15 0.67 6.19 -3.26
C GLY A 15 0.71 6.60 -1.80
N PHE A 16 1.72 6.12 -1.06
CA PHE A 16 1.99 6.53 0.32
C PHE A 16 3.46 6.84 0.56
N LYS A 17 3.71 7.82 1.45
CA LYS A 17 5.00 8.05 2.10
C LYS A 17 4.86 7.73 3.59
N ILE A 18 5.69 6.83 4.10
CA ILE A 18 5.70 6.40 5.50
C ILE A 18 7.06 6.71 6.08
N ILE A 19 7.10 7.35 7.25
CA ILE A 19 8.36 7.63 7.96
C ILE A 19 8.38 6.81 9.24
N ILE A 20 9.41 5.97 9.40
CA ILE A 20 9.67 5.13 10.57
C ILE A 20 11.10 5.40 11.05
N ASN A 21 11.27 5.95 12.26
CA ASN A 21 12.59 6.24 12.83
C ASN A 21 13.52 6.99 11.84
N ASN A 22 13.02 8.06 11.21
CA ASN A 22 13.68 8.86 10.18
C ASN A 22 14.01 8.12 8.87
N LYS A 23 13.53 6.91 8.67
CA LYS A 23 13.60 6.21 7.40
C LYS A 23 12.37 6.52 6.56
N ILE A 24 12.58 6.94 5.33
CA ILE A 24 11.53 7.31 4.39
C ILE A 24 11.24 6.14 3.47
N ILE A 25 10.00 5.63 3.54
CA ILE A 25 9.48 4.51 2.77
C ILE A 25 8.39 5.04 1.84
N TYR A 26 8.51 4.78 0.56
CA TYR A 26 7.43 5.02 -0.41
C TYR A 26 6.79 3.71 -0.83
N ILE A 27 5.47 3.74 -1.03
CA ILE A 27 4.71 2.64 -1.63
C ILE A 27 3.98 3.20 -2.83
N ASP A 28 4.12 2.58 -3.99
CA ASP A 28 3.43 2.89 -5.25
C ASP A 28 3.37 4.39 -5.59
N PRO A 29 4.50 5.12 -5.67
CA PRO A 29 4.52 6.56 -5.89
C PRO A 29 4.05 6.90 -7.31
N TYR A 30 2.90 7.60 -7.43
CA TYR A 30 2.30 8.01 -8.69
C TYR A 30 1.83 9.46 -8.64
N GLN A 31 2.27 10.28 -9.61
CA GLN A 31 1.96 11.72 -9.71
C GLN A 31 2.26 12.50 -8.43
N ILE A 32 3.37 12.18 -7.78
CA ILE A 32 3.77 12.77 -6.51
C ILE A 32 4.36 14.17 -6.66
N LYS A 33 4.12 15.02 -5.66
CA LYS A 33 4.67 16.39 -5.57
C LYS A 33 5.94 16.44 -4.72
N THR A 34 6.04 15.59 -3.71
CA THR A 34 7.20 15.50 -2.82
C THR A 34 8.48 15.08 -3.56
N LYS A 35 9.64 15.54 -3.04
CA LYS A 35 10.97 15.20 -3.56
C LYS A 35 11.88 14.61 -2.47
N ASP A 36 11.32 14.30 -1.31
CA ASP A 36 12.08 13.70 -0.20
C ASP A 36 12.70 12.37 -0.65
N LYS A 37 14.00 12.22 -0.40
CA LYS A 37 14.73 11.05 -0.91
C LYS A 37 14.40 9.78 -0.13
N ALA A 38 14.05 8.73 -0.85
CA ALA A 38 13.65 7.44 -0.30
C ALA A 38 14.83 6.64 0.27
N ASP A 39 14.65 6.06 1.44
CA ASP A 39 15.49 4.95 1.91
C ASP A 39 14.97 3.63 1.34
N TYR A 40 13.64 3.48 1.20
CA TYR A 40 12.97 2.30 0.66
C TYR A 40 11.86 2.70 -0.31
N ILE A 41 11.72 1.92 -1.39
CA ILE A 41 10.60 2.04 -2.33
C ILE A 41 9.99 0.64 -2.53
N LEU A 42 8.71 0.52 -2.22
CA LEU A 42 7.92 -0.69 -2.35
C LEU A 42 6.98 -0.52 -3.54
N ILE A 43 6.96 -1.48 -4.47
CA ILE A 43 6.04 -1.48 -5.62
C ILE A 43 5.25 -2.78 -5.62
N THR A 44 3.93 -2.66 -5.49
CA THR A 44 3.03 -3.80 -5.39
C THR A 44 2.96 -4.61 -6.68
N HIS A 45 2.99 -3.92 -7.83
CA HIS A 45 2.93 -4.53 -9.16
C HIS A 45 3.37 -3.53 -10.25
N ASP A 46 3.50 -3.99 -11.48
CA ASP A 46 4.12 -3.25 -12.58
C ASP A 46 3.16 -2.43 -13.46
N HIS A 47 1.92 -2.18 -13.03
CA HIS A 47 1.07 -1.19 -13.71
C HIS A 47 1.64 0.22 -13.58
N TYR A 48 1.39 1.06 -14.59
CA TYR A 48 2.00 2.39 -14.73
C TYR A 48 1.65 3.37 -13.59
N ASP A 49 0.52 3.16 -12.95
CA ASP A 49 0.00 3.96 -11.83
C ASP A 49 0.51 3.50 -10.45
N HIS A 50 1.33 2.46 -10.42
CA HIS A 50 2.07 1.97 -9.26
C HIS A 50 3.58 2.03 -9.50
N LEU A 51 4.04 1.62 -10.68
CA LEU A 51 5.44 1.69 -11.12
C LEU A 51 5.69 2.94 -11.99
N SER A 52 5.51 4.13 -11.44
CA SER A 52 5.80 5.38 -12.16
C SER A 52 7.29 5.68 -12.17
N PHE A 53 7.96 5.43 -13.30
CA PHE A 53 9.39 5.65 -13.44
C PHE A 53 9.80 7.11 -13.21
N ASP A 54 8.99 8.06 -13.70
CA ASP A 54 9.28 9.49 -13.56
C ASP A 54 9.13 9.96 -12.10
N ASP A 55 8.19 9.39 -11.35
CA ASP A 55 8.05 9.69 -9.94
C ASP A 55 9.17 9.05 -9.11
N ILE A 56 9.51 7.79 -9.40
CA ILE A 56 10.66 7.10 -8.76
C ILE A 56 11.95 7.90 -8.95
N LYS A 57 12.21 8.45 -10.13
CA LYS A 57 13.40 9.30 -10.41
C LYS A 57 13.47 10.55 -9.52
N LYS A 58 12.32 11.11 -9.11
CA LYS A 58 12.30 12.29 -8.23
C LYS A 58 12.82 11.97 -6.82
N ILE A 59 12.58 10.75 -6.33
CA ILE A 59 12.78 10.36 -4.94
C ILE A 59 13.93 9.37 -4.70
N VAL A 60 14.38 8.65 -5.73
CA VAL A 60 15.51 7.71 -5.61
C VAL A 60 16.81 8.43 -5.29
N LYS A 61 17.68 7.78 -4.51
CA LYS A 61 19.07 8.16 -4.23
C LYS A 61 19.97 6.92 -4.28
N ASP A 62 21.27 7.10 -4.28
CA ASP A 62 22.21 5.97 -4.10
C ASP A 62 21.98 5.31 -2.74
N GLY A 63 21.93 4.00 -2.72
CA GLY A 63 21.61 3.19 -1.54
C GLY A 63 20.12 3.02 -1.24
N THR A 64 19.20 3.53 -2.09
CA THR A 64 17.77 3.21 -1.98
C THR A 64 17.56 1.70 -2.18
N THR A 65 16.85 1.06 -1.25
CA THR A 65 16.42 -0.34 -1.36
C THR A 65 15.02 -0.42 -1.96
N PHE A 66 14.88 -1.19 -3.01
CA PHE A 66 13.59 -1.52 -3.63
C PHE A 66 13.11 -2.89 -3.17
N ILE A 67 11.80 -3.00 -2.88
CA ILE A 67 11.11 -4.27 -2.64
C ILE A 67 9.98 -4.33 -3.66
N VAL A 68 10.14 -5.12 -4.72
CA VAL A 68 9.30 -5.02 -5.92
C VAL A 68 9.02 -6.39 -6.53
N THR A 69 7.88 -6.54 -7.17
CA THR A 69 7.56 -7.76 -7.93
C THR A 69 8.49 -7.95 -9.14
N PRO A 70 8.66 -9.19 -9.64
CA PRO A 70 9.60 -9.48 -10.73
C PRO A 70 9.41 -8.61 -11.97
N GLY A 71 8.17 -8.27 -12.35
CA GLY A 71 7.84 -7.44 -13.51
C GLY A 71 8.43 -6.02 -13.46
N CYS A 72 8.71 -5.50 -12.26
CA CYS A 72 9.25 -4.16 -12.08
C CYS A 72 10.74 -4.02 -12.44
N GLN A 73 11.51 -5.11 -12.45
CA GLN A 73 12.97 -5.07 -12.51
C GLN A 73 13.50 -4.35 -13.77
N SER A 74 12.97 -4.67 -14.94
CA SER A 74 13.42 -4.09 -16.21
C SER A 74 13.30 -2.57 -16.23
N THR A 75 12.26 -2.03 -15.62
CA THR A 75 12.05 -0.57 -15.49
C THR A 75 13.09 0.04 -14.56
N LEU A 76 13.36 -0.60 -13.41
CA LEU A 76 14.31 -0.10 -12.41
C LEU A 76 15.77 -0.14 -12.88
N MET A 77 16.14 -1.10 -13.72
CA MET A 77 17.48 -1.18 -14.31
C MET A 77 17.82 0.02 -15.22
N ARG A 78 16.85 0.85 -15.56
CA ARG A 78 17.06 2.12 -16.31
C ARG A 78 17.49 3.28 -15.41
N LEU A 79 17.48 3.11 -14.09
CA LEU A 79 17.98 4.10 -13.14
C LEU A 79 19.51 4.14 -13.16
N ASN A 80 20.07 5.34 -13.06
CA ASN A 80 21.53 5.52 -12.99
C ASN A 80 22.07 5.42 -11.55
N ASN A 81 21.19 5.28 -10.57
CA ASN A 81 21.53 5.21 -9.16
C ASN A 81 22.03 3.80 -8.78
N LYS A 82 22.92 3.74 -7.79
CA LYS A 82 23.27 2.47 -7.12
C LYS A 82 22.13 2.07 -6.18
N ILE A 83 21.34 1.08 -6.58
CA ILE A 83 20.17 0.61 -5.84
C ILE A 83 20.33 -0.84 -5.41
N ASP A 84 19.63 -1.24 -4.35
CA ASP A 84 19.45 -2.64 -3.94
C ASP A 84 18.04 -3.08 -4.31
N ILE A 85 17.88 -4.23 -4.98
CA ILE A 85 16.57 -4.77 -5.38
C ILE A 85 16.31 -6.09 -4.67
N LYS A 86 15.23 -6.14 -3.90
CA LYS A 86 14.69 -7.33 -3.27
C LYS A 86 13.41 -7.74 -3.99
N ILE A 87 13.31 -9.00 -4.36
CA ILE A 87 12.16 -9.50 -5.12
C ILE A 87 11.02 -9.87 -4.18
N ALA A 88 9.91 -9.16 -4.35
CA ALA A 88 8.66 -9.41 -3.66
C ALA A 88 7.86 -10.47 -4.41
N ILE A 89 7.63 -11.58 -3.74
CA ILE A 89 6.68 -12.62 -4.16
C ILE A 89 5.78 -12.93 -2.95
N PRO A 90 4.61 -13.53 -3.14
CA PRO A 90 3.75 -13.94 -2.03
C PRO A 90 4.50 -14.68 -0.91
N LYS A 91 4.24 -14.28 0.34
CA LYS A 91 4.87 -14.83 1.57
C LYS A 91 6.34 -14.50 1.78
N ALA A 92 7.00 -13.76 0.87
CA ALA A 92 8.35 -13.28 1.12
C ALA A 92 8.38 -12.34 2.33
N LYS A 93 9.50 -12.37 3.08
CA LYS A 93 9.73 -11.55 4.26
C LYS A 93 11.10 -10.91 4.20
N PHE A 94 11.16 -9.64 4.62
CA PHE A 94 12.39 -8.86 4.67
C PHE A 94 12.47 -8.18 6.03
N ASP A 95 13.53 -8.48 6.78
CA ASP A 95 13.77 -7.89 8.09
C ASP A 95 14.77 -6.76 7.98
N PHE A 96 14.43 -5.61 8.58
CA PHE A 96 15.27 -4.44 8.71
C PHE A 96 15.42 -4.10 10.19
N LYS A 97 16.31 -3.16 10.51
CA LYS A 97 16.61 -2.81 11.92
C LYS A 97 15.37 -2.34 12.69
N ASP A 98 14.51 -1.54 12.03
CA ASP A 98 13.42 -0.80 12.69
C ASP A 98 12.02 -1.34 12.32
N PHE A 99 11.92 -2.15 11.28
CA PHE A 99 10.67 -2.71 10.77
C PHE A 99 10.94 -3.98 9.96
N SER A 100 9.89 -4.73 9.70
CA SER A 100 9.88 -5.83 8.73
C SER A 100 8.82 -5.61 7.66
N VAL A 101 9.01 -6.22 6.49
CA VAL A 101 8.04 -6.23 5.40
C VAL A 101 7.69 -7.67 5.07
N GLU A 102 6.40 -8.01 5.10
CA GLU A 102 5.87 -9.28 4.63
C GLU A 102 5.00 -9.03 3.39
N CYS A 103 5.17 -9.86 2.36
CA CYS A 103 4.38 -9.80 1.14
C CYS A 103 3.13 -10.67 1.29
N ILE A 104 1.96 -10.06 1.13
CA ILE A 104 0.66 -10.73 1.14
C ILE A 104 0.17 -10.83 -0.30
N GLU A 105 -0.46 -11.92 -0.67
CA GLU A 105 -1.10 -12.05 -2.00
C GLU A 105 -2.03 -10.87 -2.27
N ALA A 106 -2.01 -10.35 -3.50
CA ALA A 106 -2.94 -9.33 -3.97
C ALA A 106 -3.45 -9.71 -5.37
N TYR A 107 -4.76 -10.01 -5.48
CA TYR A 107 -5.35 -10.42 -6.74
C TYR A 107 -6.88 -10.22 -6.73
N ASN A 108 -7.47 -10.25 -7.92
CA ASN A 108 -8.92 -10.23 -8.08
C ASN A 108 -9.46 -11.65 -8.31
N LEU A 109 -10.67 -11.92 -7.80
CA LEU A 109 -11.33 -13.23 -7.93
C LEU A 109 -11.99 -13.42 -9.31
N GLU A 110 -12.76 -12.43 -9.77
CA GLU A 110 -13.58 -12.55 -10.98
C GLU A 110 -13.30 -11.46 -12.04
N LYS A 111 -12.48 -10.46 -11.70
CA LYS A 111 -12.12 -9.38 -12.62
C LYS A 111 -11.00 -9.83 -13.57
N ARG A 112 -10.95 -9.23 -14.78
CA ARG A 112 -9.91 -9.54 -15.78
C ARG A 112 -8.53 -9.01 -15.39
N PHE A 113 -8.49 -7.99 -14.55
CA PHE A 113 -7.27 -7.35 -14.05
C PHE A 113 -6.79 -8.03 -12.77
N HIS A 114 -5.51 -7.94 -12.47
CA HIS A 114 -4.89 -8.42 -11.24
C HIS A 114 -5.16 -9.91 -10.97
N GLN A 115 -4.91 -10.76 -11.97
CA GLN A 115 -5.13 -12.20 -11.83
C GLN A 115 -4.09 -12.83 -10.90
N LYS A 116 -4.50 -13.85 -10.13
CA LYS A 116 -3.64 -14.54 -9.14
C LYS A 116 -2.31 -15.06 -9.73
N VAL A 117 -2.29 -15.43 -11.00
CA VAL A 117 -1.11 -15.96 -11.71
C VAL A 117 0.05 -14.97 -11.82
N HIS A 118 -0.19 -13.68 -11.60
CA HIS A 118 0.87 -12.65 -11.66
C HIS A 118 1.73 -12.60 -10.40
N ASP A 119 1.34 -13.28 -9.31
CA ASP A 119 2.04 -13.27 -8.02
C ASP A 119 2.29 -11.85 -7.47
N TRP A 120 1.38 -10.92 -7.74
CA TRP A 120 1.43 -9.56 -7.22
C TRP A 120 1.10 -9.51 -5.74
N VAL A 121 1.54 -8.44 -5.07
CA VAL A 121 1.51 -8.41 -3.61
C VAL A 121 0.98 -7.10 -3.06
N GLY A 122 0.35 -7.18 -1.89
CA GLY A 122 0.27 -6.11 -0.92
C GLY A 122 1.40 -6.24 0.10
N TYR A 123 1.63 -5.21 0.88
CA TYR A 123 2.70 -5.17 1.87
C TYR A 123 2.17 -5.04 3.29
N LEU A 124 2.71 -5.85 4.19
CA LEU A 124 2.51 -5.74 5.62
C LEU A 124 3.80 -5.24 6.26
N ILE A 125 3.83 -3.97 6.65
CA ILE A 125 4.99 -3.31 7.26
C ILE A 125 4.78 -3.29 8.77
N SER A 126 5.60 -4.04 9.51
CA SER A 126 5.46 -4.20 10.96
C SER A 126 6.60 -3.57 11.73
N THR A 127 6.26 -2.75 12.70
CA THR A 127 7.16 -2.28 13.76
C THR A 127 6.81 -3.00 15.07
N LYS A 128 7.49 -2.65 16.17
CA LYS A 128 7.13 -3.18 17.51
C LYS A 128 5.73 -2.76 17.98
N GLU A 129 5.21 -1.63 17.49
CA GLU A 129 4.00 -1.01 18.03
C GLU A 129 2.83 -0.96 17.03
N ILE A 130 3.11 -0.82 15.74
CA ILE A 130 2.12 -0.64 14.67
C ILE A 130 2.47 -1.55 13.51
N THR A 131 1.44 -2.10 12.91
CA THR A 131 1.50 -2.83 11.63
C THR A 131 0.65 -2.09 10.61
N ILE A 132 1.19 -1.86 9.41
CA ILE A 132 0.50 -1.21 8.30
C ILE A 132 0.32 -2.24 7.19
N TYR A 133 -0.91 -2.45 6.76
CA TYR A 133 -1.23 -3.26 5.59
C TYR A 133 -1.60 -2.36 4.42
N HIS A 134 -0.77 -2.33 3.39
CA HIS A 134 -1.10 -1.74 2.09
C HIS A 134 -1.59 -2.86 1.18
N ALA A 135 -2.85 -2.82 0.81
CA ALA A 135 -3.48 -3.94 0.12
C ALA A 135 -2.95 -4.15 -1.31
N GLY A 136 -2.40 -3.09 -1.95
CA GLY A 136 -2.21 -3.10 -3.39
C GLY A 136 -3.54 -3.16 -4.12
N ASP A 137 -3.52 -3.61 -5.36
CA ASP A 137 -4.72 -3.79 -6.17
C ASP A 137 -5.25 -5.21 -6.00
N THR A 138 -6.36 -5.34 -5.29
CA THR A 138 -6.93 -6.64 -4.91
C THR A 138 -8.43 -6.57 -4.65
N ASP A 139 -9.11 -7.69 -4.84
CA ASP A 139 -10.40 -7.95 -4.23
C ASP A 139 -10.25 -8.39 -2.77
N VAL A 140 -11.37 -8.69 -2.13
CA VAL A 140 -11.40 -9.37 -0.84
C VAL A 140 -11.04 -10.84 -1.04
N ILE A 141 -9.88 -11.24 -0.55
CA ILE A 141 -9.33 -12.59 -0.75
C ILE A 141 -9.16 -13.34 0.59
N PRO A 142 -9.17 -14.68 0.58
CA PRO A 142 -9.06 -15.48 1.81
C PRO A 142 -7.78 -15.22 2.63
N GLU A 143 -6.68 -14.94 1.98
CA GLU A 143 -5.37 -14.73 2.59
C GLU A 143 -5.36 -13.53 3.54
N GLN A 144 -6.25 -12.55 3.33
CA GLN A 144 -6.40 -11.37 4.21
C GLN A 144 -6.96 -11.71 5.60
N GLU A 145 -7.57 -12.88 5.78
CA GLU A 145 -8.05 -13.32 7.12
C GLU A 145 -6.90 -13.43 8.14
N ALA A 146 -5.69 -13.72 7.68
CA ALA A 146 -4.51 -13.77 8.54
C ALA A 146 -4.17 -12.41 9.19
N LEU A 147 -4.71 -11.29 8.68
CA LEU A 147 -4.51 -9.96 9.24
C LEU A 147 -5.19 -9.78 10.62
N LYS A 148 -6.18 -10.63 10.97
CA LYS A 148 -6.87 -10.59 12.28
C LYS A 148 -5.91 -10.64 13.47
N LYS A 149 -4.80 -11.34 13.34
CA LYS A 149 -3.78 -11.43 14.41
C LYS A 149 -3.15 -10.08 14.77
N TYR A 150 -3.23 -9.09 13.86
CA TYR A 150 -2.70 -7.74 14.05
C TYR A 150 -3.76 -6.70 14.39
N SER A 151 -5.04 -7.06 14.47
CA SER A 151 -6.19 -6.14 14.54
C SER A 151 -6.02 -4.98 15.52
N LYS A 152 -5.44 -5.22 16.71
CA LYS A 152 -5.27 -4.24 17.79
C LYS A 152 -4.29 -3.09 17.44
N ASN A 153 -3.40 -3.29 16.50
CA ASN A 153 -2.38 -2.32 16.08
C ASN A 153 -2.26 -2.21 14.55
N LEU A 154 -3.24 -2.72 13.82
CA LEU A 154 -3.26 -2.75 12.36
C LEU A 154 -3.85 -1.46 11.78
N ILE A 155 -3.12 -0.82 10.90
CA ILE A 155 -3.62 0.21 10.00
C ILE A 155 -3.81 -0.42 8.64
N MET A 156 -5.02 -0.36 8.08
CA MET A 156 -5.32 -0.90 6.76
C MET A 156 -5.46 0.23 5.75
N LEU A 157 -4.69 0.19 4.67
CA LEU A 157 -4.78 1.05 3.50
C LEU A 157 -5.47 0.24 2.40
N LEU A 158 -6.75 0.55 2.11
CA LEU A 158 -7.62 -0.28 1.28
C LEU A 158 -8.10 0.47 0.04
N PRO A 159 -8.03 -0.14 -1.16
CA PRO A 159 -8.64 0.43 -2.35
C PRO A 159 -10.16 0.47 -2.19
N VAL A 160 -10.78 1.57 -2.64
CA VAL A 160 -12.23 1.78 -2.57
C VAL A 160 -12.87 2.20 -3.89
N GLY A 161 -12.06 2.40 -4.94
CA GLY A 161 -12.52 2.95 -6.21
C GLY A 161 -13.31 1.97 -7.09
N GLY A 162 -13.35 0.70 -6.77
CA GLY A 162 -14.05 -0.33 -7.57
C GLY A 162 -13.37 -0.60 -8.91
N THR A 163 -14.13 -1.08 -9.89
CA THR A 163 -13.74 -1.41 -11.27
C THR A 163 -12.57 -2.38 -11.39
N TYR A 164 -11.41 -2.00 -10.90
CA TYR A 164 -10.16 -2.78 -10.98
C TYR A 164 -9.79 -3.48 -9.67
N THR A 165 -10.39 -3.06 -8.57
CA THR A 165 -10.10 -3.50 -7.21
C THR A 165 -11.39 -3.61 -6.40
N MET A 166 -11.30 -3.79 -5.09
CA MET A 166 -12.44 -3.65 -4.19
C MET A 166 -13.15 -2.31 -4.43
N ASN A 167 -14.48 -2.32 -4.39
CA ASN A 167 -15.28 -1.11 -4.19
C ASN A 167 -15.35 -0.76 -2.69
N TRP A 168 -15.97 0.36 -2.34
CA TRP A 168 -16.04 0.81 -0.96
C TRP A 168 -16.84 -0.14 -0.04
N GLU A 169 -17.90 -0.82 -0.56
CA GLU A 169 -18.65 -1.81 0.21
C GLU A 169 -17.79 -3.03 0.55
N GLU A 170 -17.08 -3.55 -0.43
CA GLU A 170 -16.19 -4.70 -0.27
C GLU A 170 -15.05 -4.41 0.70
N ALA A 171 -14.42 -3.23 0.56
CA ALA A 171 -13.37 -2.76 1.47
C ALA A 171 -13.89 -2.59 2.91
N ALA A 172 -15.11 -2.05 3.08
CA ALA A 172 -15.75 -1.92 4.38
C ALA A 172 -16.08 -3.29 4.99
N GLN A 173 -16.55 -4.25 4.19
CA GLN A 173 -16.80 -5.62 4.66
C GLN A 173 -15.51 -6.30 5.13
N LEU A 174 -14.41 -6.13 4.41
CA LEU A 174 -13.09 -6.62 4.84
C LEU A 174 -12.69 -6.00 6.18
N ALA A 175 -12.75 -4.67 6.28
CA ALA A 175 -12.39 -3.95 7.51
C ALA A 175 -13.28 -4.37 8.70
N LYS A 176 -14.59 -4.59 8.51
CA LYS A 176 -15.50 -5.11 9.55
C LYS A 176 -15.12 -6.51 10.05
N ARG A 177 -14.63 -7.38 9.13
CA ARG A 177 -14.18 -8.73 9.50
C ARG A 177 -12.86 -8.75 10.25
N ILE A 178 -11.93 -7.86 9.87
CA ILE A 178 -10.59 -7.78 10.46
C ILE A 178 -10.61 -6.96 11.75
N LYS A 179 -11.43 -5.91 11.85
CA LYS A 179 -11.53 -4.95 12.96
C LYS A 179 -10.18 -4.29 13.24
N PRO A 180 -9.61 -3.53 12.28
CA PRO A 180 -8.32 -2.90 12.46
C PRO A 180 -8.38 -1.78 13.50
N TYR A 181 -7.22 -1.37 14.00
CA TYR A 181 -7.07 -0.16 14.81
C TYR A 181 -7.47 1.10 14.03
N LEU A 182 -7.18 1.13 12.70
CA LEU A 182 -7.52 2.24 11.81
C LEU A 182 -7.63 1.73 10.37
N ALA A 183 -8.62 2.23 9.61
CA ALA A 183 -8.74 2.03 8.17
C ALA A 183 -8.62 3.35 7.41
N ILE A 184 -7.94 3.34 6.27
CA ILE A 184 -7.69 4.49 5.41
C ILE A 184 -8.03 4.09 3.97
N PRO A 185 -8.97 4.76 3.30
CA PRO A 185 -9.28 4.50 1.90
C PRO A 185 -8.18 5.03 0.98
N MET A 186 -7.92 4.31 -0.11
CA MET A 186 -7.00 4.69 -1.18
C MET A 186 -7.55 4.30 -2.55
N HIS A 187 -6.79 4.53 -3.62
CA HIS A 187 -7.08 4.12 -5.00
C HIS A 187 -8.42 4.69 -5.51
N TYR A 188 -8.59 5.99 -5.33
CA TYR A 188 -9.74 6.76 -5.81
C TYR A 188 -9.32 8.18 -6.25
N GLY A 189 -10.17 8.84 -7.05
CA GLY A 189 -10.05 10.25 -7.37
C GLY A 189 -9.08 10.62 -8.50
N LYS A 190 -8.34 9.66 -9.08
CA LYS A 190 -7.44 9.90 -10.23
C LYS A 190 -7.84 9.07 -11.46
N ILE A 191 -7.83 7.76 -11.37
CA ILE A 191 -8.10 6.85 -12.49
C ILE A 191 -9.51 6.30 -12.38
N VAL A 192 -9.91 5.92 -11.18
CA VAL A 192 -11.16 5.25 -10.86
C VAL A 192 -11.69 5.74 -9.52
N GLY A 193 -13.00 5.63 -9.34
CA GLY A 193 -13.66 6.07 -8.11
C GLY A 193 -13.60 7.58 -7.87
N ASP A 194 -14.23 8.02 -6.81
CA ASP A 194 -14.22 9.42 -6.42
C ASP A 194 -14.17 9.59 -4.88
N LYS A 195 -14.25 10.84 -4.43
CA LYS A 195 -14.25 11.16 -2.99
C LYS A 195 -15.46 10.59 -2.26
N ASN A 196 -16.58 10.34 -2.95
CA ASN A 196 -17.78 9.77 -2.31
C ASN A 196 -17.55 8.31 -1.93
N ASP A 197 -16.76 7.56 -2.70
CA ASP A 197 -16.38 6.19 -2.34
C ASP A 197 -15.65 6.16 -1.01
N ALA A 198 -14.66 7.05 -0.83
CA ALA A 198 -13.93 7.19 0.43
C ALA A 198 -14.85 7.64 1.59
N LEU A 199 -15.77 8.58 1.34
CA LEU A 199 -16.74 9.04 2.33
C LEU A 199 -17.71 7.94 2.75
N ASN A 200 -18.22 7.15 1.79
CA ASN A 200 -19.13 6.04 2.05
C ASN A 200 -18.41 4.93 2.85
N PHE A 201 -17.17 4.59 2.48
CA PHE A 201 -16.34 3.67 3.24
C PHE A 201 -16.19 4.07 4.72
N VAL A 202 -15.84 5.33 4.98
CA VAL A 202 -15.67 5.84 6.35
C VAL A 202 -17.00 5.79 7.11
N ARG A 203 -18.08 6.30 6.52
CA ARG A 203 -19.43 6.28 7.14
C ARG A 203 -19.90 4.87 7.47
N GLU A 204 -19.60 3.91 6.60
CA GLU A 204 -19.99 2.51 6.81
C GLU A 204 -19.23 1.86 7.98
N LEU A 205 -17.96 2.22 8.18
CA LEU A 205 -17.16 1.73 9.31
C LEU A 205 -17.53 2.41 10.63
N GLU A 206 -17.91 3.70 10.59
CA GLU A 206 -18.38 4.42 11.77
C GLU A 206 -19.63 3.79 12.41
N LYS A 207 -20.54 3.22 11.60
CA LYS A 207 -21.72 2.48 12.10
C LYS A 207 -21.35 1.28 12.99
N GLU A 208 -20.17 0.71 12.77
CA GLU A 208 -19.64 -0.45 13.51
C GLU A 208 -18.58 -0.04 14.56
N ASN A 209 -18.44 1.24 14.85
CA ASN A 209 -17.43 1.79 15.75
C ASN A 209 -15.98 1.42 15.34
N ILE A 210 -15.73 1.23 14.06
CA ILE A 210 -14.38 1.02 13.51
C ILE A 210 -13.84 2.38 13.07
N LYS A 211 -12.68 2.75 13.59
CA LYS A 211 -12.05 4.01 13.25
C LYS A 211 -11.59 4.02 11.79
N ALA A 212 -12.03 5.02 11.04
CA ALA A 212 -11.59 5.25 9.68
C ALA A 212 -11.33 6.74 9.43
N VAL A 213 -10.40 7.07 8.55
CA VAL A 213 -10.08 8.47 8.23
C VAL A 213 -9.68 8.60 6.75
N ILE A 214 -10.11 9.69 6.13
CA ILE A 214 -9.65 10.11 4.81
C ILE A 214 -8.46 11.04 5.04
N LEU A 215 -7.32 10.72 4.41
CA LEU A 215 -6.17 11.61 4.41
C LEU A 215 -6.28 12.64 3.28
N GLU A 216 -5.75 13.83 3.50
CA GLU A 216 -5.53 14.79 2.43
C GLU A 216 -4.29 14.41 1.62
N GLU A 217 -4.33 14.66 0.31
CA GLU A 217 -3.19 14.43 -0.58
C GLU A 217 -2.07 15.44 -0.28
N GLU A 218 -0.85 14.96 -0.08
CA GLU A 218 0.36 15.78 0.17
C GLU A 218 0.81 16.57 -1.07
#